data_8110a41ffcc7a716204acb80a38e2747
#
_entry.id   8110a41ffcc7a716204acb80a38e2747
#
_cell.length_a   1.000
_cell.length_b   1.000
_cell.length_c   1.000
_cell.angle_alpha   90.00
_cell.angle_beta   90.00
_cell.angle_gamma   90.00
#
_symmetry.space_group_name_H-M   'P 1'
#
loop_
_entity.id
_entity.type
_entity.pdbx_description
1 polymer ?
#
loop_
_entity_poly.entity_id
_entity_poly.type
_entity_poly.pdbx_seq_one_letter_code
_entity_poly.pdbx_strand_id
1 'polypeptide(L)'
;MADVLFTDKAGKIQHDFKGKLSFSWPATPTQSPLNMGEKDYTPLFAYGYGLTYQDKDTLGDDLSEAAAKINVQTDAVLNIFDNRPLEPWQLVIADGRNNSVTVTGSTASLDTITLRAVDRNVQEDSRRMQWNGTGRGSAGFFAQSRTDLSSYVEANSALVFDVKVDEKPTADVRLGIFCGQDCMAEKSITENLQALPQKEWITLSVALKCLATDRAKMDMILSPFYLVTEGKLDLSLYNLRIEKNVDAEITCD
;
A
#
# COMPACT_ATOMS: atom_id res chain seq x y z
N MET A 1 -9.57 -28.58 29.86
CA MET A 1 -9.96 -29.08 28.50
C MET A 1 -10.43 -30.54 28.54
N ALA A 2 -9.76 -31.46 29.24
CA ALA A 2 -10.20 -32.86 29.32
C ALA A 2 -11.62 -33.03 29.84
N ASP A 3 -12.04 -32.28 30.85
CA ASP A 3 -13.33 -32.41 31.51
C ASP A 3 -14.54 -32.03 30.63
N VAL A 4 -14.33 -31.32 29.51
CA VAL A 4 -15.36 -31.04 28.50
C VAL A 4 -15.35 -32.05 27.34
N LEU A 5 -14.29 -32.84 27.19
CA LEU A 5 -14.13 -33.79 26.08
C LEU A 5 -14.44 -35.25 26.53
N PHE A 6 -14.34 -35.54 27.82
CA PHE A 6 -14.52 -36.88 28.35
C PHE A 6 -15.60 -36.91 29.42
N THR A 7 -16.38 -37.98 29.44
CA THR A 7 -17.32 -38.28 30.50
C THR A 7 -16.59 -38.84 31.72
N ASP A 8 -17.24 -38.82 32.88
CA ASP A 8 -16.76 -39.53 34.06
C ASP A 8 -16.91 -41.06 33.89
N LYS A 9 -16.45 -41.83 34.88
CA LYS A 9 -16.52 -43.30 34.85
C LYS A 9 -17.94 -43.87 34.78
N ALA A 10 -18.94 -43.04 35.07
CA ALA A 10 -20.35 -43.38 34.98
C ALA A 10 -20.98 -42.94 33.64
N GLY A 11 -20.21 -42.37 32.71
CA GLY A 11 -20.66 -41.88 31.42
C GLY A 11 -21.36 -40.51 31.51
N LYS A 12 -21.20 -39.78 32.61
CA LYS A 12 -21.81 -38.46 32.78
C LYS A 12 -20.89 -37.34 32.31
N ILE A 13 -21.46 -36.37 31.58
CA ILE A 13 -20.78 -35.13 31.19
C ILE A 13 -20.42 -34.36 32.46
N GLN A 14 -19.14 -34.05 32.64
CA GLN A 14 -18.64 -33.34 33.82
C GLN A 14 -18.78 -31.82 33.66
N HIS A 15 -18.44 -31.29 32.49
CA HIS A 15 -18.58 -29.88 32.16
C HIS A 15 -19.13 -29.73 30.74
N ASP A 16 -19.94 -28.73 30.54
CA ASP A 16 -20.51 -28.38 29.26
C ASP A 16 -19.87 -27.14 28.69
N PHE A 17 -19.96 -26.95 27.39
CA PHE A 17 -19.49 -25.75 26.72
C PHE A 17 -20.41 -24.57 27.03
N LYS A 18 -19.85 -23.43 27.43
CA LYS A 18 -20.59 -22.21 27.78
C LYS A 18 -20.10 -21.00 27.00
N GLY A 19 -19.03 -21.17 26.20
CA GLY A 19 -18.46 -20.11 25.41
C GLY A 19 -19.43 -19.60 24.35
N LYS A 20 -19.48 -18.28 24.19
CA LYS A 20 -20.28 -17.62 23.16
C LYS A 20 -19.39 -16.68 22.36
N LEU A 21 -19.65 -16.56 21.06
CA LEU A 21 -18.92 -15.63 20.22
C LEU A 21 -19.20 -14.19 20.65
N SER A 22 -18.14 -13.42 20.86
CA SER A 22 -18.22 -12.00 21.20
C SER A 22 -18.35 -11.08 19.97
N PHE A 23 -18.34 -11.63 18.78
CA PHE A 23 -18.55 -10.94 17.49
C PHE A 23 -19.11 -11.93 16.48
N SER A 24 -19.73 -11.41 15.42
CA SER A 24 -20.28 -12.24 14.34
C SER A 24 -19.15 -12.68 13.39
N TRP A 25 -19.20 -13.94 12.95
CA TRP A 25 -18.28 -14.42 11.93
C TRP A 25 -18.87 -14.23 10.54
N PRO A 26 -18.14 -13.64 9.61
CA PRO A 26 -18.63 -13.44 8.25
C PRO A 26 -18.77 -14.79 7.51
N ALA A 27 -19.78 -14.87 6.65
CA ALA A 27 -19.98 -16.02 5.77
C ALA A 27 -19.01 -16.03 4.57
N THR A 28 -18.46 -14.86 4.22
CA THR A 28 -17.47 -14.71 3.15
C THR A 28 -16.35 -13.76 3.58
N PRO A 29 -15.13 -13.88 3.01
CA PRO A 29 -14.00 -13.03 3.35
C PRO A 29 -14.23 -11.53 3.12
N THR A 30 -15.19 -11.18 2.26
CA THR A 30 -15.51 -9.80 1.87
C THR A 30 -16.73 -9.22 2.60
N GLN A 31 -17.37 -10.00 3.49
CA GLN A 31 -18.53 -9.57 4.25
C GLN A 31 -18.11 -8.69 5.44
N SER A 32 -17.66 -7.48 5.17
CA SER A 32 -17.27 -6.49 6.17
C SER A 32 -17.67 -5.09 5.67
N PRO A 33 -18.28 -4.24 6.52
CA PRO A 33 -18.63 -4.48 7.93
C PRO A 33 -19.78 -5.48 8.09
N LEU A 34 -19.88 -6.12 9.27
CA LEU A 34 -20.95 -7.08 9.60
C LEU A 34 -21.45 -6.79 11.01
N ASN A 35 -22.46 -5.94 11.11
CA ASN A 35 -23.02 -5.51 12.39
C ASN A 35 -24.43 -6.05 12.61
N MET A 36 -24.71 -6.48 13.83
CA MET A 36 -26.04 -6.93 14.22
C MET A 36 -27.04 -5.77 14.10
N GLY A 37 -28.15 -6.03 13.38
CA GLY A 37 -29.20 -5.03 13.11
C GLY A 37 -29.11 -4.34 11.75
N GLU A 38 -28.08 -4.60 10.95
CA GLU A 38 -28.01 -4.15 9.56
C GLU A 38 -28.95 -4.98 8.67
N LYS A 39 -29.43 -4.36 7.57
CA LYS A 39 -30.43 -4.96 6.66
C LYS A 39 -29.95 -6.28 6.04
N ASP A 40 -28.64 -6.39 5.77
CA ASP A 40 -28.03 -7.54 5.10
C ASP A 40 -27.20 -8.40 6.08
N TYR A 41 -27.61 -8.43 7.36
CA TYR A 41 -26.94 -9.21 8.38
C TYR A 41 -27.19 -10.71 8.20
N THR A 42 -26.28 -11.39 7.51
CA THR A 42 -26.30 -12.84 7.24
C THR A 42 -24.97 -13.48 7.60
N PRO A 43 -24.57 -13.50 8.88
CA PRO A 43 -23.27 -14.04 9.28
C PRO A 43 -23.22 -15.58 9.12
N LEU A 44 -22.01 -16.14 8.99
CA LEU A 44 -21.81 -17.58 9.15
C LEU A 44 -22.16 -18.02 10.58
N PHE A 45 -21.65 -17.29 11.57
CA PHE A 45 -22.05 -17.43 12.97
C PHE A 45 -22.41 -16.07 13.55
N ALA A 46 -23.61 -15.97 14.10
CA ALA A 46 -24.10 -14.74 14.70
C ALA A 46 -23.38 -14.41 16.02
N TYR A 47 -23.44 -13.14 16.43
CA TYR A 47 -23.06 -12.74 17.79
C TYR A 47 -23.78 -13.59 18.82
N GLY A 48 -23.07 -14.08 19.83
CA GLY A 48 -23.63 -14.94 20.86
C GLY A 48 -23.79 -16.42 20.46
N TYR A 49 -23.37 -16.81 19.25
CA TYR A 49 -23.35 -18.20 18.84
C TYR A 49 -22.43 -19.03 19.74
N GLY A 50 -22.86 -20.25 20.06
CA GLY A 50 -22.06 -21.21 20.80
C GLY A 50 -22.92 -22.41 21.19
N LEU A 51 -22.41 -23.60 20.91
CA LEU A 51 -23.09 -24.88 21.14
C LEU A 51 -22.80 -25.42 22.52
N THR A 52 -23.75 -26.19 23.03
CA THR A 52 -23.65 -27.02 24.23
C THR A 52 -23.88 -28.49 23.86
N TYR A 53 -23.67 -29.44 24.77
CA TYR A 53 -24.00 -30.85 24.51
C TYR A 53 -25.48 -31.13 24.32
N GLN A 54 -26.36 -30.19 24.66
CA GLN A 54 -27.81 -30.31 24.45
C GLN A 54 -28.24 -29.84 23.06
N ASP A 55 -27.43 -29.05 22.40
CA ASP A 55 -27.71 -28.58 21.04
C ASP A 55 -27.50 -29.73 20.05
N LYS A 56 -28.48 -29.93 19.19
CA LYS A 56 -28.44 -30.96 18.15
C LYS A 56 -28.10 -30.40 16.78
N ASP A 57 -27.88 -29.10 16.70
CA ASP A 57 -27.47 -28.45 15.48
C ASP A 57 -26.05 -28.89 15.16
N THR A 58 -25.89 -29.69 14.12
CA THR A 58 -24.62 -29.98 13.50
C THR A 58 -24.49 -29.09 12.29
N LEU A 59 -23.29 -28.58 12.08
CA LEU A 59 -22.93 -27.99 10.78
C LEU A 59 -23.21 -29.06 9.72
N GLY A 60 -23.98 -28.72 8.68
CA GLY A 60 -24.22 -29.61 7.56
C GLY A 60 -22.92 -29.97 6.83
N ASP A 61 -22.92 -31.11 6.16
CA ASP A 61 -21.77 -31.56 5.34
C ASP A 61 -21.61 -30.75 4.04
N ASP A 62 -22.51 -29.80 3.79
CA ASP A 62 -22.62 -28.96 2.59
C ASP A 62 -22.04 -27.54 2.77
N LEU A 63 -21.14 -27.37 3.72
CA LEU A 63 -20.42 -26.11 3.88
C LEU A 63 -19.70 -25.78 2.56
N SER A 64 -20.08 -24.66 1.96
CA SER A 64 -19.49 -24.21 0.71
C SER A 64 -17.99 -23.92 0.90
N GLU A 65 -17.15 -24.73 0.26
CA GLU A 65 -15.72 -24.46 0.09
C GLU A 65 -15.46 -23.58 -1.15
N ALA A 66 -16.50 -23.10 -1.81
CA ALA A 66 -16.34 -22.15 -2.88
C ALA A 66 -15.60 -20.96 -2.31
N ALA A 67 -14.34 -20.81 -2.73
CA ALA A 67 -13.64 -19.54 -2.58
C ALA A 67 -14.62 -18.49 -3.07
N ALA A 68 -15.04 -17.57 -2.17
CA ALA A 68 -15.79 -16.42 -2.61
C ALA A 68 -15.06 -15.96 -3.86
N LYS A 69 -15.75 -15.84 -4.99
CA LYS A 69 -15.24 -15.02 -6.06
C LYS A 69 -15.13 -13.66 -5.40
N ILE A 70 -13.99 -13.46 -4.77
CA ILE A 70 -13.54 -12.14 -4.47
C ILE A 70 -13.55 -11.54 -5.87
N ASN A 71 -14.61 -10.82 -6.21
CA ASN A 71 -14.45 -9.69 -7.09
C ASN A 71 -13.53 -8.79 -6.30
N VAL A 72 -12.26 -9.18 -6.32
CA VAL A 72 -11.19 -8.32 -6.00
C VAL A 72 -11.28 -7.24 -7.05
N GLN A 73 -12.12 -6.27 -6.78
CA GLN A 73 -11.92 -4.93 -7.28
C GLN A 73 -10.63 -4.40 -6.62
N THR A 74 -9.77 -5.31 -6.22
CA THR A 74 -8.43 -5.12 -5.67
C THR A 74 -7.50 -4.57 -6.70
N ASP A 75 -7.88 -4.61 -7.94
CA ASP A 75 -7.05 -4.09 -9.01
C ASP A 75 -7.36 -2.63 -9.34
N ALA A 76 -8.31 -1.98 -8.67
CA ALA A 76 -8.57 -0.56 -8.91
C ALA A 76 -7.46 0.32 -8.32
N VAL A 77 -6.90 -0.07 -7.16
CA VAL A 77 -5.88 0.68 -6.44
C VAL A 77 -4.80 -0.25 -5.92
N LEU A 78 -3.54 0.04 -6.27
CA LEU A 78 -2.35 -0.56 -5.67
C LEU A 78 -1.72 0.47 -4.73
N ASN A 79 -1.90 0.28 -3.43
CA ASN A 79 -1.26 1.13 -2.45
C ASN A 79 0.22 0.78 -2.29
N ILE A 80 1.09 1.79 -2.33
CA ILE A 80 2.55 1.66 -2.20
C ILE A 80 3.00 2.22 -0.85
N PHE A 81 2.46 3.38 -0.48
CA PHE A 81 2.75 4.05 0.77
C PHE A 81 1.50 4.73 1.33
N ASP A 82 1.12 4.32 2.52
CA ASP A 82 0.08 4.94 3.34
C ASP A 82 0.58 4.91 4.80
N ASN A 83 0.98 6.06 5.34
CA ASN A 83 1.69 6.26 6.61
C ASN A 83 3.00 5.44 6.77
N ARG A 84 3.10 4.29 6.16
CA ARG A 84 4.29 3.43 6.07
C ARG A 84 4.35 2.77 4.69
N PRO A 85 5.54 2.35 4.23
CA PRO A 85 5.62 1.49 3.05
C PRO A 85 4.79 0.23 3.24
N LEU A 86 3.99 -0.14 2.24
CA LEU A 86 3.20 -1.37 2.23
C LEU A 86 3.98 -2.46 1.51
N GLU A 87 3.92 -3.69 2.02
CA GLU A 87 4.59 -4.80 1.37
C GLU A 87 4.11 -5.00 -0.09
N PRO A 88 5.02 -5.33 -1.01
CA PRO A 88 6.43 -5.70 -0.78
C PRO A 88 7.42 -4.52 -0.77
N TRP A 89 6.96 -3.28 -0.73
CA TRP A 89 7.76 -2.08 -0.93
C TRP A 89 8.52 -1.66 0.32
N GLN A 90 9.76 -1.23 0.13
CA GLN A 90 10.60 -0.63 1.16
C GLN A 90 11.04 0.74 0.67
N LEU A 91 11.01 1.74 1.54
CA LEU A 91 11.52 3.06 1.23
C LEU A 91 13.05 3.04 1.26
N VAL A 92 13.67 3.50 0.19
CA VAL A 92 15.13 3.54 0.02
C VAL A 92 15.55 4.93 -0.42
N ILE A 93 16.62 5.45 0.14
CA ILE A 93 17.35 6.62 -0.37
C ILE A 93 18.68 6.18 -0.95
N ALA A 94 19.14 6.85 -2.02
CA ALA A 94 20.44 6.57 -2.63
C ALA A 94 21.12 7.84 -3.10
N ASP A 95 22.46 7.82 -3.16
CA ASP A 95 23.29 8.89 -3.72
C ASP A 95 23.87 8.51 -5.10
N GLY A 96 24.49 9.45 -5.76
CA GLY A 96 25.15 9.23 -7.06
C GLY A 96 26.43 8.40 -7.00
N ARG A 97 26.86 7.94 -5.82
CA ARG A 97 28.07 7.14 -5.59
C ARG A 97 27.78 5.67 -5.31
N ASN A 98 26.56 5.20 -5.64
CA ASN A 98 26.08 3.84 -5.37
C ASN A 98 25.90 3.50 -3.89
N ASN A 99 25.86 4.47 -2.97
CA ASN A 99 25.42 4.21 -1.62
C ASN A 99 23.89 4.25 -1.56
N SER A 100 23.31 3.31 -0.86
CA SER A 100 21.87 3.27 -0.60
C SER A 100 21.57 2.83 0.83
N VAL A 101 20.47 3.34 1.36
CA VAL A 101 19.99 3.03 2.72
C VAL A 101 18.50 2.70 2.66
N THR A 102 18.12 1.53 3.14
CA THR A 102 16.72 1.21 3.43
C THR A 102 16.30 1.93 4.70
N VAL A 103 15.21 2.69 4.59
CA VAL A 103 14.69 3.51 5.70
C VAL A 103 13.84 2.63 6.60
N THR A 104 14.37 2.24 7.74
CA THR A 104 13.68 1.42 8.75
C THR A 104 13.19 2.21 9.96
N GLY A 105 13.68 3.43 10.12
CA GLY A 105 13.31 4.34 11.21
C GLY A 105 12.66 5.62 10.71
N SER A 106 12.52 6.60 11.61
CA SER A 106 11.93 7.90 11.30
C SER A 106 12.88 8.83 10.53
N THR A 107 14.18 8.52 10.46
CA THR A 107 15.19 9.32 9.76
C THR A 107 16.19 8.46 9.03
N ALA A 108 16.66 8.95 7.88
CA ALA A 108 17.80 8.41 7.14
C ALA A 108 18.52 9.53 6.41
N SER A 109 19.83 9.42 6.21
CA SER A 109 20.64 10.45 5.56
C SER A 109 21.79 9.86 4.75
N LEU A 110 22.05 10.45 3.59
CA LEU A 110 23.23 10.31 2.77
C LEU A 110 23.76 11.70 2.43
N ASP A 111 24.95 11.78 1.82
CA ASP A 111 25.61 13.06 1.51
C ASP A 111 24.74 14.05 0.71
N THR A 112 23.84 13.54 -0.15
CA THR A 112 23.03 14.35 -1.08
C THR A 112 21.57 14.48 -0.68
N ILE A 113 21.08 13.61 0.21
CA ILE A 113 19.67 13.54 0.57
C ILE A 113 19.47 13.18 2.04
N THR A 114 18.53 13.85 2.67
CA THR A 114 18.03 13.50 4.03
C THR A 114 16.54 13.22 3.95
N LEU A 115 16.11 12.18 4.66
CA LEU A 115 14.71 11.80 4.79
C LEU A 115 14.32 11.76 6.26
N ARG A 116 13.13 12.24 6.58
CA ARG A 116 12.54 12.13 7.91
C ARG A 116 11.04 11.93 7.86
N ALA A 117 10.50 11.21 8.85
CA ALA A 117 9.07 11.14 9.07
C ALA A 117 8.56 12.50 9.58
N VAL A 118 7.39 12.91 9.13
CA VAL A 118 6.71 14.13 9.55
C VAL A 118 5.20 13.89 9.61
N ASP A 119 4.52 14.72 10.36
CA ASP A 119 3.08 14.62 10.57
C ASP A 119 2.32 15.36 9.46
N ARG A 120 1.26 14.75 8.99
CA ARG A 120 0.24 15.38 8.15
C ARG A 120 -1.12 15.32 8.84
N ASN A 121 -1.67 14.11 9.02
CA ASN A 121 -2.96 13.86 9.66
C ASN A 121 -2.78 13.19 11.03
N VAL A 122 -1.82 12.28 11.12
CA VAL A 122 -1.43 11.59 12.35
C VAL A 122 0.09 11.60 12.47
N GLN A 123 0.60 11.15 13.62
CA GLN A 123 2.03 11.13 13.90
C GLN A 123 2.80 10.29 12.87
N GLU A 124 3.83 10.90 12.26
CA GLU A 124 4.80 10.27 11.35
C GLU A 124 4.18 9.59 10.12
N ASP A 125 3.00 10.04 9.66
CA ASP A 125 2.28 9.45 8.54
C ASP A 125 2.83 9.82 7.15
N SER A 126 3.70 10.81 7.08
CA SER A 126 4.30 11.27 5.82
C SER A 126 5.82 11.30 5.87
N ARG A 127 6.47 11.47 4.72
CA ARG A 127 7.93 11.47 4.58
C ARG A 127 8.40 12.75 3.93
N ARG A 128 9.21 13.54 4.65
CA ARG A 128 9.90 14.71 4.12
C ARG A 128 11.26 14.31 3.59
N MET A 129 11.54 14.70 2.36
CA MET A 129 12.76 14.42 1.62
C MET A 129 13.42 15.73 1.25
N GLN A 130 14.68 15.88 1.61
CA GLN A 130 15.46 17.11 1.39
C GLN A 130 16.74 16.80 0.61
N TRP A 131 16.83 17.29 -0.61
CA TRP A 131 18.03 17.27 -1.43
C TRP A 131 18.79 18.57 -1.25
N ASN A 132 20.09 18.46 -0.98
CA ASN A 132 20.93 19.63 -0.69
C ASN A 132 21.60 20.25 -1.93
N GLY A 133 21.49 19.63 -3.10
CA GLY A 133 22.04 20.11 -4.36
C GLY A 133 23.56 19.90 -4.51
N THR A 134 24.18 19.02 -3.72
CA THR A 134 25.62 18.72 -3.82
C THR A 134 25.93 17.58 -4.79
N GLY A 135 24.91 16.96 -5.38
CA GLY A 135 25.02 15.85 -6.32
C GLY A 135 23.72 15.08 -6.45
N ARG A 136 23.75 14.02 -7.26
CA ARG A 136 22.60 13.16 -7.52
C ARG A 136 22.12 12.48 -6.23
N GLY A 137 20.87 12.65 -5.90
CA GLY A 137 20.17 11.95 -4.81
C GLY A 137 18.84 11.39 -5.30
N SER A 138 18.43 10.25 -4.78
CA SER A 138 17.13 9.65 -5.07
C SER A 138 16.44 9.10 -3.83
N ALA A 139 15.12 9.08 -3.86
CA ALA A 139 14.28 8.42 -2.88
C ALA A 139 13.14 7.68 -3.60
N GLY A 140 12.84 6.45 -3.20
CA GLY A 140 11.82 5.66 -3.85
C GLY A 140 11.43 4.40 -3.09
N PHE A 141 10.45 3.70 -3.62
CA PHE A 141 9.89 2.49 -3.02
C PHE A 141 10.33 1.28 -3.82
N PHE A 142 11.14 0.41 -3.23
CA PHE A 142 11.75 -0.73 -3.89
C PHE A 142 11.30 -2.04 -3.25
N ALA A 143 11.06 -3.06 -4.08
CA ALA A 143 10.78 -4.43 -3.67
C ALA A 143 11.95 -5.36 -4.02
N GLN A 144 12.10 -6.45 -3.26
CA GLN A 144 13.06 -7.51 -3.59
C GLN A 144 12.52 -8.45 -4.66
N SER A 145 11.19 -8.56 -4.79
CA SER A 145 10.50 -9.35 -5.82
C SER A 145 9.89 -8.43 -6.88
N ARG A 146 9.79 -8.94 -8.10
CA ARG A 146 9.19 -8.23 -9.22
C ARG A 146 7.67 -8.23 -9.10
N THR A 147 7.07 -7.12 -9.49
CA THR A 147 5.62 -6.94 -9.55
C THR A 147 5.20 -6.65 -10.98
N ASP A 148 4.16 -7.33 -11.44
CA ASP A 148 3.54 -7.10 -12.75
C ASP A 148 2.53 -5.95 -12.66
N LEU A 149 2.81 -4.86 -13.37
CA LEU A 149 1.95 -3.69 -13.49
C LEU A 149 1.31 -3.55 -14.88
N SER A 150 1.41 -4.55 -15.75
CA SER A 150 0.89 -4.49 -17.13
C SER A 150 -0.60 -4.17 -17.17
N SER A 151 -1.40 -4.82 -16.31
CA SER A 151 -2.84 -4.58 -16.21
C SER A 151 -3.23 -3.15 -15.80
N TYR A 152 -2.33 -2.45 -15.11
CA TYR A 152 -2.55 -1.04 -14.75
C TYR A 152 -2.29 -0.12 -15.94
N VAL A 153 -1.31 -0.42 -16.79
CA VAL A 153 -1.06 0.36 -18.01
C VAL A 153 -2.25 0.24 -18.97
N GLU A 154 -2.76 -0.97 -19.17
CA GLU A 154 -3.93 -1.23 -20.02
C GLU A 154 -5.21 -0.53 -19.52
N ALA A 155 -5.34 -0.36 -18.22
CA ALA A 155 -6.51 0.23 -17.58
C ALA A 155 -6.46 1.77 -17.45
N ASN A 156 -5.59 2.47 -18.21
CA ASN A 156 -5.41 3.93 -18.10
C ASN A 156 -5.20 4.40 -16.66
N SER A 157 -4.21 3.80 -15.98
CA SER A 157 -3.92 4.10 -14.58
C SER A 157 -2.97 5.29 -14.43
N ALA A 158 -3.00 5.88 -13.24
CA ALA A 158 -2.05 6.91 -12.83
C ALA A 158 -1.34 6.52 -11.52
N LEU A 159 -0.10 6.96 -11.38
CA LEU A 159 0.57 7.14 -10.09
C LEU A 159 -0.04 8.38 -9.44
N VAL A 160 -0.67 8.19 -8.29
CA VAL A 160 -1.34 9.25 -7.53
C VAL A 160 -0.67 9.38 -6.18
N PHE A 161 -0.30 10.58 -5.81
CA PHE A 161 0.36 10.86 -4.53
C PHE A 161 0.09 12.29 -4.08
N ASP A 162 0.11 12.47 -2.76
CA ASP A 162 0.02 13.79 -2.17
C ASP A 162 1.42 14.32 -1.91
N VAL A 163 1.68 15.53 -2.35
CA VAL A 163 2.95 16.22 -2.20
C VAL A 163 2.78 17.59 -1.59
N LYS A 164 3.72 17.96 -0.72
CA LYS A 164 3.87 19.32 -0.22
C LYS A 164 5.28 19.79 -0.52
N VAL A 165 5.41 20.83 -1.32
CA VAL A 165 6.70 21.44 -1.68
C VAL A 165 7.03 22.55 -0.68
N ASP A 166 8.06 22.34 0.14
CA ASP A 166 8.55 23.36 1.08
C ASP A 166 9.62 24.27 0.43
N GLU A 167 10.52 23.71 -0.43
CA GLU A 167 11.46 24.44 -1.27
C GLU A 167 11.38 23.92 -2.72
N LYS A 168 11.18 24.81 -3.67
CA LYS A 168 11.05 24.47 -5.10
C LYS A 168 12.35 23.92 -5.68
N PRO A 169 12.26 23.03 -6.70
CA PRO A 169 13.45 22.44 -7.30
C PRO A 169 14.32 23.49 -8.00
N THR A 170 15.65 23.35 -7.85
CA THR A 170 16.64 24.19 -8.52
C THR A 170 17.27 23.52 -9.75
N ALA A 171 16.98 22.24 -9.98
CA ALA A 171 17.38 21.46 -11.15
C ALA A 171 16.28 20.48 -11.54
N ASP A 172 16.50 19.73 -12.62
CA ASP A 172 15.55 18.73 -13.11
C ASP A 172 15.22 17.69 -12.03
N VAL A 173 13.91 17.45 -11.84
CA VAL A 173 13.37 16.41 -10.96
C VAL A 173 12.67 15.40 -11.83
N ARG A 174 13.12 14.15 -11.74
CA ARG A 174 12.55 13.06 -12.50
C ARG A 174 11.82 12.09 -11.58
N LEU A 175 10.63 11.76 -11.96
CA LEU A 175 9.88 10.63 -11.43
C LEU A 175 10.14 9.42 -12.33
N GLY A 176 10.48 8.30 -11.72
CA GLY A 176 10.82 7.10 -12.48
C GLY A 176 10.27 5.81 -11.91
N ILE A 177 10.30 4.78 -12.76
CA ILE A 177 10.11 3.37 -12.43
C ILE A 177 11.38 2.58 -12.74
N PHE A 178 11.60 1.51 -11.99
CA PHE A 178 12.80 0.68 -12.13
C PHE A 178 12.43 -0.80 -12.14
N CYS A 179 13.00 -1.53 -13.09
CA CYS A 179 12.78 -2.98 -13.27
C CYS A 179 14.09 -3.79 -13.32
N GLY A 180 15.23 -3.13 -13.15
CA GLY A 180 16.55 -3.74 -13.13
C GLY A 180 17.58 -2.96 -13.92
N GLN A 181 18.78 -3.51 -14.03
CA GLN A 181 19.83 -2.89 -14.84
C GLN A 181 19.35 -2.72 -16.28
N ASP A 182 19.57 -1.53 -16.85
CA ASP A 182 19.12 -1.13 -18.19
C ASP A 182 17.61 -1.21 -18.42
N CYS A 183 16.83 -1.28 -17.34
CA CYS A 183 15.39 -1.37 -17.33
C CYS A 183 14.79 -0.30 -16.41
N MET A 184 14.58 0.89 -16.94
CA MET A 184 13.98 2.03 -16.26
C MET A 184 13.35 3.02 -17.23
N ALA A 185 12.39 3.78 -16.75
CA ALA A 185 11.86 4.95 -17.43
C ALA A 185 11.70 6.11 -16.43
N GLU A 186 11.98 7.30 -16.90
CA GLU A 186 11.89 8.54 -16.14
C GLU A 186 11.15 9.61 -16.93
N LYS A 187 10.33 10.40 -16.23
CA LYS A 187 9.67 11.60 -16.76
C LYS A 187 10.02 12.79 -15.88
N SER A 188 10.40 13.91 -16.49
CA SER A 188 10.56 15.17 -15.75
C SER A 188 9.20 15.65 -15.24
N ILE A 189 9.18 16.04 -13.97
CA ILE A 189 8.03 16.66 -13.30
C ILE A 189 8.42 18.02 -12.69
N THR A 190 9.54 18.58 -13.14
CA THR A 190 10.12 19.82 -12.60
C THR A 190 9.13 20.99 -12.69
N GLU A 191 8.55 21.23 -13.87
CA GLU A 191 7.62 22.31 -14.10
C GLU A 191 6.35 22.15 -13.25
N ASN A 192 5.86 20.92 -13.13
CA ASN A 192 4.71 20.61 -12.29
C ASN A 192 4.99 20.98 -10.83
N LEU A 193 6.14 20.55 -10.27
CA LEU A 193 6.54 20.90 -8.90
C LEU A 193 6.78 22.39 -8.71
N GLN A 194 7.33 23.08 -9.72
CA GLN A 194 7.54 24.53 -9.70
C GLN A 194 6.22 25.31 -9.73
N ALA A 195 5.19 24.78 -10.38
CA ALA A 195 3.88 25.42 -10.46
C ALA A 195 3.08 25.30 -9.15
N LEU A 196 3.38 24.30 -8.29
CA LEU A 196 2.65 24.09 -7.05
C LEU A 196 2.80 25.26 -6.06
N PRO A 197 1.76 25.57 -5.26
CA PRO A 197 1.89 26.44 -4.12
C PRO A 197 2.85 25.80 -3.10
N GLN A 198 3.69 26.63 -2.46
CA GLN A 198 4.59 26.14 -1.42
C GLN A 198 3.85 25.93 -0.10
N LYS A 199 4.25 24.88 0.63
CA LYS A 199 3.78 24.52 1.98
C LYS A 199 2.31 24.07 2.04
N GLU A 200 1.71 23.79 0.90
CA GLU A 200 0.36 23.24 0.79
C GLU A 200 0.42 21.80 0.28
N TRP A 201 -0.47 20.95 0.78
CA TRP A 201 -0.62 19.58 0.30
C TRP A 201 -1.48 19.58 -0.96
N ILE A 202 -0.93 19.07 -2.04
CA ILE A 202 -1.60 18.92 -3.34
C ILE A 202 -1.50 17.47 -3.76
N THR A 203 -2.57 16.93 -4.30
CA THR A 203 -2.56 15.61 -4.96
C THR A 203 -2.08 15.79 -6.39
N LEU A 204 -1.07 15.04 -6.78
CA LEU A 204 -0.61 14.93 -8.18
C LEU A 204 -0.92 13.54 -8.73
N SER A 205 -1.19 13.49 -10.02
CA SER A 205 -1.39 12.25 -10.76
C SER A 205 -0.56 12.24 -12.04
N VAL A 206 0.23 11.17 -12.22
CA VAL A 206 1.09 10.96 -13.39
C VAL A 206 0.62 9.74 -14.15
N ALA A 207 0.27 9.89 -15.43
CA ALA A 207 -0.18 8.78 -16.25
C ALA A 207 0.88 7.68 -16.31
N LEU A 208 0.54 6.47 -15.88
CA LEU A 208 1.48 5.35 -15.83
C LEU A 208 2.03 4.98 -17.21
N LYS A 209 1.24 5.17 -18.26
CA LYS A 209 1.67 4.96 -19.65
C LYS A 209 2.88 5.80 -20.07
N CYS A 210 3.12 6.95 -19.41
CA CYS A 210 4.28 7.80 -19.69
C CYS A 210 5.60 7.19 -19.20
N LEU A 211 5.51 6.22 -18.30
CA LEU A 211 6.63 5.45 -17.78
C LEU A 211 6.70 4.04 -18.42
N ALA A 212 5.65 3.61 -19.12
CA ALA A 212 5.59 2.35 -19.86
C ALA A 212 6.25 2.52 -21.24
N THR A 213 7.57 2.59 -21.27
CA THR A 213 8.38 2.74 -22.49
C THR A 213 8.99 1.40 -22.89
N ASP A 214 9.59 1.33 -24.07
CA ASP A 214 10.32 0.13 -24.55
C ASP A 214 11.48 -0.27 -23.61
N ARG A 215 11.94 0.66 -22.78
CA ARG A 215 13.01 0.44 -21.80
C ARG A 215 12.51 -0.04 -20.44
N ALA A 216 11.21 0.05 -20.17
CA ALA A 216 10.62 -0.29 -18.88
C ALA A 216 9.62 -1.44 -19.03
N LYS A 217 10.02 -2.62 -18.60
CA LYS A 217 9.19 -3.83 -18.63
C LYS A 217 8.20 -3.80 -17.47
N MET A 218 6.94 -3.50 -17.77
CA MET A 218 5.90 -3.33 -16.76
C MET A 218 5.51 -4.62 -16.04
N ASP A 219 5.84 -5.77 -16.60
CA ASP A 219 5.66 -7.10 -15.98
C ASP A 219 6.77 -7.45 -14.96
N MET A 220 7.80 -6.60 -14.79
CA MET A 220 8.99 -6.90 -13.99
C MET A 220 9.42 -5.77 -13.06
N ILE A 221 8.50 -4.96 -12.56
CA ILE A 221 8.81 -3.76 -11.77
C ILE A 221 9.38 -4.12 -10.39
N LEU A 222 10.51 -3.52 -10.06
CA LEU A 222 11.16 -3.54 -8.74
C LEU A 222 10.91 -2.25 -7.96
N SER A 223 10.69 -1.13 -8.65
CA SER A 223 10.27 0.14 -8.04
C SER A 223 9.23 0.81 -8.94
N PRO A 224 8.00 1.00 -8.47
CA PRO A 224 6.96 1.71 -9.20
C PRO A 224 7.06 3.22 -9.08
N PHE A 225 7.92 3.72 -8.20
CA PHE A 225 8.10 5.14 -7.93
C PHE A 225 9.46 5.41 -7.30
N TYR A 226 10.21 6.31 -7.91
CA TYR A 226 11.30 7.02 -7.27
C TYR A 226 11.39 8.44 -7.80
N LEU A 227 11.90 9.34 -6.98
CA LEU A 227 12.27 10.70 -7.35
C LEU A 227 13.79 10.82 -7.35
N VAL A 228 14.31 11.53 -8.33
CA VAL A 228 15.74 11.80 -8.45
C VAL A 228 16.00 13.23 -8.92
N THR A 229 16.97 13.89 -8.31
CA THR A 229 17.46 15.21 -8.72
C THR A 229 18.91 15.42 -8.31
N GLU A 230 19.58 16.37 -8.97
CA GLU A 230 20.91 16.87 -8.59
C GLU A 230 20.82 18.26 -7.94
N GLY A 231 19.64 18.88 -7.98
CA GLY A 231 19.38 20.19 -7.41
C GLY A 231 18.90 20.14 -5.96
N LYS A 232 18.71 21.33 -5.41
CA LYS A 232 18.00 21.47 -4.14
C LYS A 232 16.51 21.21 -4.35
N LEU A 233 15.91 20.54 -3.41
CA LEU A 233 14.48 20.29 -3.34
C LEU A 233 14.12 19.92 -1.91
N ASP A 234 13.01 20.43 -1.42
CA ASP A 234 12.44 20.03 -0.13
C ASP A 234 10.95 19.76 -0.33
N LEU A 235 10.57 18.50 -0.21
CA LEU A 235 9.17 18.10 -0.32
C LEU A 235 8.80 17.02 0.69
N SER A 236 7.51 16.95 0.98
CA SER A 236 6.92 15.85 1.74
C SER A 236 5.98 15.04 0.86
N LEU A 237 5.98 13.71 1.04
CA LEU A 237 5.18 12.74 0.29
C LEU A 237 4.24 11.99 1.23
N TYR A 238 3.00 11.77 0.77
CA TYR A 238 1.99 10.98 1.45
C TYR A 238 1.10 10.23 0.45
N ASN A 239 0.51 9.10 0.87
CA ASN A 239 -0.55 8.38 0.17
C ASN A 239 -0.23 8.08 -1.31
N LEU A 240 0.93 7.42 -1.54
CA LEU A 240 1.34 7.01 -2.87
C LEU A 240 0.66 5.70 -3.28
N ARG A 241 0.05 5.70 -4.44
CA ARG A 241 -0.69 4.56 -4.99
C ARG A 241 -0.77 4.60 -6.51
N ILE A 242 -1.14 3.48 -7.13
CA ILE A 242 -1.54 3.41 -8.54
C ILE A 242 -3.05 3.19 -8.57
N GLU A 243 -3.78 4.04 -9.28
CA GLU A 243 -5.23 3.96 -9.47
C GLU A 243 -5.57 3.72 -10.93
N LYS A 244 -6.50 2.80 -11.20
CA LYS A 244 -7.06 2.53 -12.54
C LYS A 244 -8.14 3.56 -12.90
N ASN A 245 -8.27 3.83 -14.20
CA ASN A 245 -9.30 4.70 -14.76
C ASN A 245 -9.26 6.14 -14.21
N VAL A 246 -8.07 6.69 -14.05
CA VAL A 246 -7.83 8.05 -13.59
C VAL A 246 -7.34 8.92 -14.75
N ASP A 247 -7.98 10.05 -14.94
CA ASP A 247 -7.48 11.11 -15.84
C ASP A 247 -6.32 11.81 -15.14
N ALA A 248 -5.11 11.48 -15.55
CA ALA A 248 -3.90 12.03 -14.94
C ALA A 248 -3.67 13.48 -15.34
N GLU A 249 -3.22 14.31 -14.39
CA GLU A 249 -2.84 15.71 -14.63
C GLU A 249 -1.56 15.83 -15.45
N ILE A 250 -0.59 14.92 -15.20
CA ILE A 250 0.68 14.86 -15.92
C ILE A 250 0.59 13.73 -16.94
N THR A 251 0.50 14.12 -18.20
CA THR A 251 0.37 13.23 -19.36
C THR A 251 1.67 13.09 -20.13
N CYS A 252 1.71 12.13 -21.07
CA CYS A 252 2.82 11.97 -21.99
C CYS A 252 2.69 13.04 -23.11
N ASP A 253 3.65 13.87 -23.24
CA ASP A 253 3.78 14.81 -24.36
C ASP A 253 4.75 14.25 -25.39
#